data_71f0710e8d8decf0960b7617d3fd26b3
#
_entry.id   71f0710e8d8decf0960b7617d3fd26b3
#
_cell.length_a   1.000
_cell.length_b   1.000
_cell.length_c   1.000
_cell.angle_alpha   90.00
_cell.angle_beta   90.00
_cell.angle_gamma   90.00
#
_symmetry.space_group_name_H-M   'P 1'
#
loop_
_entity.id
_entity.type
_entity.pdbx_description
1 polymer ?
#
loop_
_entity_poly.entity_id
_entity_poly.type
_entity_poly.pdbx_seq_one_letter_code
_entity_poly.pdbx_strand_id
1 'polypeptide(L)'
;MTLRNLLTTIVAASLMFCHAGSSQAAPKTGKNAEKVVVAYVTSWSDVIPDPKFMTHINYAFGGVNKTFNGVDISNPERLKMIAGLKKQSPDLKVMLSIGGWGSGRFSEMAADTLLRASFAADCRRIVDLYNLDGIDIDWEYPTSKAAGISASPDDTRNFTKLMRDIRQAIGADKLLTLATVHNGNYIDFHGILPYIDFVNTMTYDMGNPPYLHSALYDSPNTNGNTTEAGVRAHLAAGVPPSMLVVGMPFYGRGKGPFHSFADYGKMKSLPQGFSEKWDEKALVPFITDAEGKLVLGFENARSLKIKCDYVIENGLRGAMYWEYSSDDDNNTLRSVVADNILGKADKKHVLVLSEGGGQHVAFTQAAMQWLKEQGKKKNFAVNEIRRADAISERFLADFDLVIQLDFPPYTWPEYSEAAFIRYIEEGGGAWIGFHHATLLGEFDGYPLWQWFSNFMGGITFKNYVAQLADGTVMVEDTKHPVMKGVSSKFVLPDDEWYTYNRSPRGNVRVLASVDEDSYTPASDVKMGDHPVIWTNEAVKAKNVYFQFGHSPRLLENKWFKRLFTNAIEWSLDSKQTK
;
A
#
# COMPACT_ATOMS: atom_id res chain seq x y z
N MET A 1 32.23 -44.27 -67.91
CA MET A 1 31.06 -43.67 -68.58
C MET A 1 30.06 -43.27 -67.55
N THR A 2 30.01 -41.98 -67.36
CA THR A 2 29.03 -41.06 -66.77
C THR A 2 28.13 -41.52 -65.62
N LEU A 3 28.52 -41.06 -64.37
CA LEU A 3 27.66 -40.84 -63.24
C LEU A 3 26.71 -39.66 -63.52
N ARG A 4 25.43 -39.84 -63.18
CA ARG A 4 24.49 -38.74 -63.07
C ARG A 4 23.97 -38.63 -61.61
N ASN A 5 24.13 -37.44 -61.00
CA ASN A 5 23.74 -37.01 -59.68
C ASN A 5 22.25 -37.16 -59.46
N LEU A 6 21.88 -37.71 -58.32
CA LEU A 6 20.55 -37.51 -57.67
C LEU A 6 20.71 -36.60 -56.45
N LEU A 7 20.26 -35.36 -56.60
CA LEU A 7 20.08 -34.45 -55.44
C LEU A 7 18.79 -34.82 -54.68
N THR A 8 18.94 -35.25 -53.48
CA THR A 8 17.81 -35.43 -52.58
C THR A 8 17.59 -34.11 -51.81
N THR A 9 16.49 -33.43 -52.10
CA THR A 9 16.07 -32.22 -51.39
C THR A 9 15.44 -32.61 -50.06
N ILE A 10 16.11 -32.33 -48.95
CA ILE A 10 15.52 -32.43 -47.59
C ILE A 10 14.75 -31.14 -47.33
N VAL A 11 13.42 -31.22 -47.32
CA VAL A 11 12.54 -30.16 -46.84
C VAL A 11 12.51 -30.25 -45.32
N ALA A 12 13.23 -29.35 -44.66
CA ALA A 12 13.11 -29.13 -43.21
C ALA A 12 11.82 -28.38 -42.95
N ALA A 13 10.79 -29.08 -42.48
CA ALA A 13 9.59 -28.46 -41.93
C ALA A 13 9.93 -27.86 -40.53
N SER A 14 10.19 -26.56 -40.51
CA SER A 14 10.29 -25.81 -39.26
C SER A 14 8.89 -25.69 -38.63
N LEU A 15 8.59 -26.54 -37.66
CA LEU A 15 7.45 -26.35 -36.76
C LEU A 15 7.71 -25.10 -35.92
N MET A 16 7.20 -23.94 -36.35
CA MET A 16 7.02 -22.79 -35.50
C MET A 16 5.96 -23.15 -34.46
N PHE A 17 6.41 -23.50 -33.26
CA PHE A 17 5.56 -23.41 -32.07
C PHE A 17 5.27 -21.94 -31.83
N CYS A 18 4.15 -21.45 -32.35
CA CYS A 18 3.53 -20.24 -31.82
C CYS A 18 3.19 -20.50 -30.34
N HIS A 19 4.05 -20.08 -29.45
CA HIS A 19 3.64 -19.81 -28.08
C HIS A 19 2.65 -18.64 -28.15
N ALA A 20 1.35 -18.98 -28.23
CA ALA A 20 0.31 -18.05 -27.90
C ALA A 20 0.50 -17.78 -26.39
N GLY A 21 1.31 -16.78 -26.06
CA GLY A 21 1.31 -16.19 -24.74
C GLY A 21 -0.11 -15.65 -24.54
N SER A 22 -0.93 -16.40 -23.81
CA SER A 22 -2.14 -15.83 -23.23
C SER A 22 -1.69 -14.68 -22.34
N SER A 23 -1.83 -13.46 -22.84
CA SER A 23 -1.76 -12.27 -22.00
C SER A 23 -2.88 -12.43 -20.98
N GLN A 24 -2.57 -12.99 -19.81
CA GLN A 24 -3.48 -12.93 -18.69
C GLN A 24 -3.70 -11.44 -18.43
N ALA A 25 -4.93 -10.97 -18.66
CA ALA A 25 -5.32 -9.63 -18.26
C ALA A 25 -5.03 -9.50 -16.76
N ALA A 26 -4.14 -8.58 -16.41
CA ALA A 26 -3.89 -8.24 -15.02
C ALA A 26 -5.24 -7.91 -14.36
N PRO A 27 -5.46 -8.31 -13.10
CA PRO A 27 -6.67 -7.94 -12.37
C PRO A 27 -6.91 -6.43 -12.51
N LYS A 28 -8.17 -6.03 -12.71
CA LYS A 28 -8.58 -4.62 -12.83
C LYS A 28 -8.40 -3.91 -11.48
N THR A 29 -7.16 -3.65 -11.10
CA THR A 29 -6.78 -2.85 -9.96
C THR A 29 -5.99 -1.65 -10.47
N GLY A 30 -6.37 -0.48 -10.06
CA GLY A 30 -5.75 0.78 -10.46
C GLY A 30 -6.53 1.93 -9.83
N LYS A 31 -6.11 3.15 -10.09
CA LYS A 31 -6.56 4.45 -9.54
C LYS A 31 -8.08 4.70 -9.43
N ASN A 32 -8.93 3.80 -9.93
CA ASN A 32 -10.40 3.91 -9.89
C ASN A 32 -11.06 2.63 -9.38
N ALA A 33 -10.38 1.88 -8.53
CA ALA A 33 -10.95 0.68 -7.95
C ALA A 33 -12.10 1.05 -6.97
N GLU A 34 -13.29 0.49 -7.18
CA GLU A 34 -14.44 0.73 -6.31
C GLU A 34 -14.13 0.34 -4.86
N LYS A 35 -14.61 1.12 -3.91
CA LYS A 35 -14.49 0.82 -2.48
C LYS A 35 -15.23 -0.46 -2.15
N VAL A 36 -14.64 -1.28 -1.28
CA VAL A 36 -15.23 -2.56 -0.85
C VAL A 36 -15.49 -2.58 0.64
N VAL A 37 -16.56 -3.27 1.03
CA VAL A 37 -16.79 -3.72 2.39
C VAL A 37 -16.92 -5.24 2.34
N VAL A 38 -16.02 -5.93 3.02
CA VAL A 38 -15.95 -7.40 3.06
C VAL A 38 -16.46 -7.88 4.41
N ALA A 39 -17.52 -8.68 4.42
CA ALA A 39 -18.05 -9.31 5.62
C ALA A 39 -17.57 -10.76 5.71
N TYR A 40 -16.89 -11.14 6.79
CA TYR A 40 -16.72 -12.55 7.11
C TYR A 40 -18.02 -13.07 7.72
N VAL A 41 -18.57 -14.15 7.15
CA VAL A 41 -19.82 -14.77 7.57
C VAL A 41 -19.52 -16.21 7.92
N THR A 42 -19.69 -16.55 9.20
CA THR A 42 -19.25 -17.84 9.74
C THR A 42 -20.24 -18.96 9.47
N SER A 43 -19.73 -20.18 9.28
CA SER A 43 -20.49 -21.39 9.00
C SER A 43 -21.29 -21.89 10.20
N TRP A 44 -20.97 -21.42 11.40
CA TRP A 44 -21.60 -21.81 12.67
C TRP A 44 -22.63 -20.81 13.19
N SER A 45 -22.80 -19.66 12.54
CA SER A 45 -23.83 -18.68 12.87
C SER A 45 -25.12 -18.96 12.11
N ASP A 46 -26.28 -18.70 12.74
CA ASP A 46 -27.58 -18.76 12.10
C ASP A 46 -28.03 -17.41 11.51
N VAL A 47 -27.27 -16.34 11.74
CA VAL A 47 -27.63 -15.00 11.26
C VAL A 47 -27.50 -14.93 9.75
N ILE A 48 -28.56 -14.47 9.07
CA ILE A 48 -28.56 -14.24 7.62
C ILE A 48 -28.08 -12.81 7.35
N PRO A 49 -27.01 -12.63 6.55
CA PRO A 49 -26.51 -11.29 6.24
C PRO A 49 -27.51 -10.49 5.39
N ASP A 50 -27.61 -9.18 5.68
CA ASP A 50 -28.32 -8.21 4.84
C ASP A 50 -27.30 -7.58 3.85
N PRO A 51 -27.42 -7.83 2.55
CA PRO A 51 -26.44 -7.39 1.54
C PRO A 51 -26.23 -5.87 1.45
N LYS A 52 -27.13 -5.06 2.01
CA LYS A 52 -26.97 -3.59 1.99
C LYS A 52 -25.76 -3.07 2.76
N PHE A 53 -25.21 -3.90 3.67
CA PHE A 53 -24.07 -3.50 4.52
C PHE A 53 -22.71 -3.92 3.97
N MET A 54 -22.63 -4.61 2.83
CA MET A 54 -21.37 -5.09 2.28
C MET A 54 -21.42 -5.25 0.76
N THR A 55 -20.25 -5.26 0.14
CA THR A 55 -20.08 -5.60 -1.28
C THR A 55 -19.62 -7.03 -1.48
N HIS A 56 -18.95 -7.60 -0.48
CA HIS A 56 -18.37 -8.93 -0.52
C HIS A 56 -18.70 -9.71 0.75
N ILE A 57 -18.97 -11.00 0.58
CA ILE A 57 -19.05 -11.97 1.67
C ILE A 57 -17.92 -12.98 1.50
N ASN A 58 -17.07 -13.13 2.53
CA ASN A 58 -16.17 -14.25 2.69
C ASN A 58 -16.83 -15.26 3.62
N TYR A 59 -17.34 -16.35 3.06
CA TYR A 59 -17.93 -17.43 3.85
C TYR A 59 -16.84 -18.21 4.58
N ALA A 60 -16.84 -18.20 5.89
CA ALA A 60 -15.83 -18.77 6.75
C ALA A 60 -16.35 -20.05 7.46
N PHE A 61 -15.87 -21.27 7.17
CA PHE A 61 -14.70 -21.54 6.35
C PHE A 61 -14.87 -22.81 5.52
N GLY A 62 -14.02 -22.95 4.50
CA GLY A 62 -13.53 -24.22 4.02
C GLY A 62 -12.18 -24.56 4.62
N GLY A 63 -11.70 -25.79 4.46
CA GLY A 63 -10.38 -26.22 4.90
C GLY A 63 -9.73 -27.17 3.90
N VAL A 64 -8.42 -27.35 3.96
CA VAL A 64 -7.73 -28.38 3.18
C VAL A 64 -8.18 -29.77 3.66
N ASN A 65 -8.63 -30.63 2.75
CA ASN A 65 -9.15 -31.94 3.09
C ASN A 65 -8.05 -32.90 3.65
N LYS A 66 -8.47 -34.05 4.17
CA LYS A 66 -7.56 -35.01 4.81
C LYS A 66 -6.54 -35.64 3.85
N THR A 67 -6.80 -35.60 2.57
CA THR A 67 -5.92 -36.12 1.51
C THR A 67 -5.06 -35.02 0.84
N PHE A 68 -5.08 -33.79 1.37
CA PHE A 68 -4.28 -32.64 0.94
C PHE A 68 -4.50 -32.20 -0.51
N ASN A 69 -5.59 -32.61 -1.15
CA ASN A 69 -5.79 -32.43 -2.60
C ASN A 69 -7.13 -31.79 -2.97
N GLY A 70 -7.85 -31.28 -1.99
CA GLY A 70 -9.15 -30.63 -2.20
C GLY A 70 -9.62 -29.89 -0.96
N VAL A 71 -10.84 -29.40 -0.98
CA VAL A 71 -11.43 -28.55 0.03
C VAL A 71 -12.61 -29.24 0.71
N ASP A 72 -12.59 -29.27 2.04
CA ASP A 72 -13.74 -29.60 2.87
C ASP A 72 -14.48 -28.29 3.22
N ILE A 73 -15.80 -28.24 2.98
CA ILE A 73 -16.62 -27.05 3.26
C ILE A 73 -17.39 -27.24 4.55
N SER A 74 -17.21 -26.35 5.50
CA SER A 74 -18.03 -26.33 6.70
C SER A 74 -19.44 -25.83 6.37
N ASN A 75 -20.45 -26.64 6.68
CA ASN A 75 -21.87 -26.35 6.46
C ASN A 75 -22.19 -25.91 5.01
N PRO A 76 -22.09 -26.81 4.01
CA PRO A 76 -22.28 -26.50 2.60
C PRO A 76 -23.69 -25.99 2.26
N GLU A 77 -24.73 -26.39 3.00
CA GLU A 77 -26.11 -25.90 2.79
C GLU A 77 -26.21 -24.42 3.16
N ARG A 78 -25.53 -23.97 4.22
CA ARG A 78 -25.45 -22.56 4.56
C ARG A 78 -24.68 -21.77 3.50
N LEU A 79 -23.56 -22.28 2.97
CA LEU A 79 -22.85 -21.64 1.86
C LEU A 79 -23.79 -21.44 0.65
N LYS A 80 -24.57 -22.46 0.29
CA LYS A 80 -25.53 -22.40 -0.80
C LYS A 80 -26.62 -21.33 -0.57
N MET A 81 -27.11 -21.23 0.67
CA MET A 81 -28.07 -20.20 1.06
C MET A 81 -27.46 -18.80 0.95
N ILE A 82 -26.23 -18.60 1.47
CA ILE A 82 -25.53 -17.32 1.40
C ILE A 82 -25.24 -16.92 -0.05
N ALA A 83 -24.76 -17.84 -0.89
CA ALA A 83 -24.58 -17.61 -2.33
C ALA A 83 -25.91 -17.24 -3.05
N GLY A 84 -27.02 -17.74 -2.53
CA GLY A 84 -28.38 -17.42 -3.02
C GLY A 84 -28.79 -15.96 -2.82
N LEU A 85 -28.17 -15.21 -1.91
CA LEU A 85 -28.45 -13.78 -1.68
C LEU A 85 -28.17 -12.93 -2.91
N LYS A 86 -27.31 -13.37 -3.82
CA LYS A 86 -27.05 -12.71 -5.11
C LYS A 86 -28.29 -12.58 -6.00
N LYS A 87 -29.32 -13.40 -5.79
CA LYS A 87 -30.59 -13.28 -6.52
C LYS A 87 -31.34 -11.99 -6.17
N GLN A 88 -31.16 -11.50 -4.95
CA GLN A 88 -31.76 -10.25 -4.46
C GLN A 88 -30.81 -9.06 -4.59
N SER A 89 -29.51 -9.32 -4.62
CA SER A 89 -28.46 -8.31 -4.71
C SER A 89 -27.41 -8.76 -5.74
N PRO A 90 -27.64 -8.51 -7.04
CA PRO A 90 -26.80 -9.05 -8.13
C PRO A 90 -25.34 -8.58 -8.09
N ASP A 91 -25.08 -7.41 -7.49
CA ASP A 91 -23.74 -6.84 -7.37
C ASP A 91 -22.94 -7.45 -6.21
N LEU A 92 -23.61 -8.15 -5.28
CA LEU A 92 -22.96 -8.83 -4.15
C LEU A 92 -21.99 -9.91 -4.66
N LYS A 93 -20.77 -9.93 -4.16
CA LYS A 93 -19.78 -10.98 -4.40
C LYS A 93 -19.76 -11.95 -3.22
N VAL A 94 -19.85 -13.23 -3.50
CA VAL A 94 -19.78 -14.29 -2.46
C VAL A 94 -18.59 -15.19 -2.76
N MET A 95 -17.68 -15.31 -1.81
CA MET A 95 -16.45 -16.08 -1.91
C MET A 95 -16.39 -17.12 -0.80
N LEU A 96 -15.68 -18.21 -1.03
CA LEU A 96 -15.32 -19.15 0.02
C LEU A 96 -13.95 -18.74 0.60
N SER A 97 -13.91 -18.45 1.89
CA SER A 97 -12.66 -18.34 2.63
C SER A 97 -12.20 -19.73 3.08
N ILE A 98 -10.95 -20.08 2.75
CA ILE A 98 -10.36 -21.38 3.05
C ILE A 98 -9.23 -21.15 4.03
N GLY A 99 -9.36 -21.72 5.24
CA GLY A 99 -8.37 -21.57 6.30
C GLY A 99 -8.98 -21.22 7.65
N GLY A 100 -8.45 -20.17 8.27
CA GLY A 100 -8.78 -19.73 9.62
C GLY A 100 -7.82 -20.29 10.67
N TRP A 101 -7.85 -19.70 11.87
CA TRP A 101 -6.97 -20.09 12.97
C TRP A 101 -7.08 -21.57 13.33
N GLY A 102 -5.93 -22.27 13.29
CA GLY A 102 -5.86 -23.71 13.55
C GLY A 102 -6.19 -24.61 12.35
N SER A 103 -6.55 -24.06 11.21
CA SER A 103 -6.78 -24.83 9.97
C SER A 103 -5.44 -25.23 9.35
N GLY A 104 -5.02 -26.48 9.58
CA GLY A 104 -3.76 -27.04 9.11
C GLY A 104 -3.80 -27.57 7.69
N ARG A 105 -2.77 -28.39 7.34
CA ARG A 105 -2.58 -29.12 6.07
C ARG A 105 -2.19 -28.27 4.88
N PHE A 106 -2.08 -26.95 5.04
CA PHE A 106 -1.61 -26.07 3.97
C PHE A 106 -0.15 -26.33 3.59
N SER A 107 0.73 -26.52 4.58
CA SER A 107 2.16 -26.75 4.36
C SER A 107 2.40 -27.97 3.48
N GLU A 108 1.75 -29.10 3.78
CA GLU A 108 1.85 -30.33 3.03
C GLU A 108 1.24 -30.20 1.63
N MET A 109 0.04 -29.62 1.52
CA MET A 109 -0.64 -29.41 0.24
C MET A 109 0.16 -28.47 -0.68
N ALA A 110 0.63 -27.35 -0.14
CA ALA A 110 1.33 -26.34 -0.94
C ALA A 110 2.74 -26.76 -1.38
N ALA A 111 3.38 -27.68 -0.65
CA ALA A 111 4.72 -28.18 -0.99
C ALA A 111 4.72 -29.09 -2.21
N ASP A 112 3.71 -29.94 -2.37
CA ASP A 112 3.62 -30.91 -3.47
C ASP A 112 2.92 -30.34 -4.70
N THR A 113 3.53 -30.49 -5.86
CA THR A 113 2.99 -29.91 -7.12
C THR A 113 1.67 -30.55 -7.55
N LEU A 114 1.50 -31.86 -7.36
CA LEU A 114 0.28 -32.56 -7.75
C LEU A 114 -0.87 -32.27 -6.78
N LEU A 115 -0.59 -32.26 -5.48
CA LEU A 115 -1.58 -31.91 -4.46
C LEU A 115 -2.05 -30.47 -4.64
N ARG A 116 -1.14 -29.53 -4.87
CA ARG A 116 -1.43 -28.12 -5.14
C ARG A 116 -2.28 -27.92 -6.39
N ALA A 117 -1.94 -28.61 -7.48
CA ALA A 117 -2.72 -28.56 -8.71
C ALA A 117 -4.13 -29.15 -8.54
N SER A 118 -4.25 -30.26 -7.81
CA SER A 118 -5.55 -30.87 -7.49
C SER A 118 -6.40 -29.97 -6.60
N PHE A 119 -5.81 -29.36 -5.57
CA PHE A 119 -6.48 -28.38 -4.70
C PHE A 119 -6.99 -27.17 -5.50
N ALA A 120 -6.17 -26.63 -6.39
CA ALA A 120 -6.56 -25.50 -7.25
C ALA A 120 -7.73 -25.88 -8.20
N ALA A 121 -7.70 -27.08 -8.77
CA ALA A 121 -8.81 -27.59 -9.58
C ALA A 121 -10.09 -27.77 -8.75
N ASP A 122 -9.98 -28.21 -7.49
CA ASP A 122 -11.12 -28.33 -6.59
C ASP A 122 -11.69 -26.96 -6.18
N CYS A 123 -10.84 -25.94 -6.00
CA CYS A 123 -11.30 -24.54 -5.84
C CYS A 123 -12.17 -24.12 -7.03
N ARG A 124 -11.76 -24.41 -8.26
CA ARG A 124 -12.57 -24.12 -9.46
C ARG A 124 -13.90 -24.86 -9.43
N ARG A 125 -13.89 -26.16 -9.16
CA ARG A 125 -15.11 -26.98 -9.07
C ARG A 125 -16.10 -26.39 -8.05
N ILE A 126 -15.61 -25.94 -6.88
CA ILE A 126 -16.46 -25.34 -5.84
C ILE A 126 -17.01 -23.98 -6.29
N VAL A 127 -16.21 -23.13 -6.90
CA VAL A 127 -16.66 -21.87 -7.46
C VAL A 127 -17.81 -22.07 -8.45
N ASP A 128 -17.69 -23.07 -9.33
CA ASP A 128 -18.74 -23.38 -10.30
C ASP A 128 -19.98 -24.02 -9.64
N LEU A 129 -19.78 -24.99 -8.72
CA LEU A 129 -20.86 -25.74 -8.07
C LEU A 129 -21.78 -24.82 -7.25
N TYR A 130 -21.22 -23.86 -6.51
CA TYR A 130 -21.99 -22.95 -5.64
C TYR A 130 -22.23 -21.59 -6.30
N ASN A 131 -21.83 -21.41 -7.57
CA ASN A 131 -21.90 -20.12 -8.27
C ASN A 131 -21.25 -18.99 -7.46
N LEU A 132 -20.01 -19.23 -6.97
CA LEU A 132 -19.24 -18.23 -6.21
C LEU A 132 -18.55 -17.24 -7.14
N ASP A 133 -18.17 -16.11 -6.58
CA ASP A 133 -17.43 -15.07 -7.28
C ASP A 133 -15.90 -15.20 -7.11
N GLY A 134 -15.44 -16.08 -6.21
CA GLY A 134 -14.01 -16.31 -6.00
C GLY A 134 -13.67 -17.12 -4.75
N ILE A 135 -12.38 -17.10 -4.44
CA ILE A 135 -11.75 -17.77 -3.30
C ILE A 135 -10.96 -16.74 -2.50
N ASP A 136 -11.05 -16.84 -1.18
CA ASP A 136 -10.19 -16.15 -0.23
C ASP A 136 -9.34 -17.19 0.49
N ILE A 137 -8.05 -16.92 0.71
CA ILE A 137 -7.15 -17.84 1.43
C ILE A 137 -6.74 -17.20 2.75
N ASP A 138 -7.04 -17.91 3.83
CA ASP A 138 -6.75 -17.50 5.20
C ASP A 138 -5.83 -18.53 5.89
N TRP A 139 -4.58 -18.61 5.39
CA TRP A 139 -3.56 -19.49 5.99
C TRP A 139 -2.85 -18.78 7.15
N GLU A 140 -3.11 -19.23 8.40
CA GLU A 140 -2.60 -18.60 9.63
C GLU A 140 -1.54 -19.47 10.33
N TYR A 141 -0.24 -19.43 10.01
CA TYR A 141 0.39 -18.66 8.94
C TYR A 141 1.45 -19.52 8.25
N PRO A 142 1.84 -19.24 7.01
CA PRO A 142 3.00 -19.88 6.38
C PRO A 142 4.24 -19.75 7.27
N THR A 143 5.04 -20.81 7.36
CA THR A 143 6.27 -20.89 8.19
C THR A 143 6.05 -20.82 9.72
N SER A 144 4.82 -20.69 10.20
CA SER A 144 4.50 -20.53 11.62
C SER A 144 3.71 -21.69 12.18
N LYS A 145 4.10 -22.15 13.36
CA LYS A 145 3.39 -23.18 14.16
C LYS A 145 2.47 -22.59 15.24
N ALA A 146 2.29 -21.28 15.27
CA ALA A 146 1.60 -20.60 16.38
C ALA A 146 0.16 -21.08 16.58
N ALA A 147 -0.56 -21.44 15.52
CA ALA A 147 -1.91 -21.96 15.56
C ALA A 147 -1.99 -23.49 15.80
N GLY A 148 -0.88 -24.14 16.15
CA GLY A 148 -0.80 -25.60 16.32
C GLY A 148 -0.82 -26.38 15.01
N ILE A 149 -0.54 -25.73 13.88
CA ILE A 149 -0.49 -26.33 12.55
C ILE A 149 0.93 -26.74 12.15
N SER A 150 1.04 -27.57 11.11
CA SER A 150 2.31 -27.88 10.44
C SER A 150 2.87 -26.64 9.73
N ALA A 151 4.20 -26.53 9.68
CA ALA A 151 4.89 -25.46 9.01
C ALA A 151 6.25 -25.89 8.47
N SER A 152 6.66 -25.31 7.33
CA SER A 152 7.94 -25.51 6.66
C SER A 152 8.61 -24.16 6.39
N PRO A 153 9.95 -24.08 6.39
CA PRO A 153 10.65 -22.86 5.96
C PRO A 153 10.33 -22.42 4.51
N ASP A 154 9.87 -23.36 3.69
CA ASP A 154 9.51 -23.09 2.29
C ASP A 154 8.07 -22.60 2.09
N ASP A 155 7.25 -22.50 3.14
CA ASP A 155 5.82 -22.21 3.02
C ASP A 155 5.53 -20.87 2.36
N THR A 156 6.29 -19.81 2.66
CA THR A 156 6.15 -18.50 1.99
C THR A 156 6.28 -18.63 0.48
N ARG A 157 7.31 -19.34 0.00
CA ARG A 157 7.53 -19.60 -1.43
C ARG A 157 6.43 -20.51 -2.01
N ASN A 158 6.02 -21.52 -1.27
CA ASN A 158 4.98 -22.45 -1.71
C ASN A 158 3.60 -21.80 -1.72
N PHE A 159 3.35 -20.84 -0.82
CA PHE A 159 2.12 -20.03 -0.83
C PHE A 159 2.02 -19.18 -2.10
N THR A 160 3.11 -18.55 -2.54
CA THR A 160 3.14 -17.83 -3.82
C THR A 160 2.76 -18.75 -4.99
N LYS A 161 3.30 -19.98 -5.03
CA LYS A 161 2.95 -20.97 -6.05
C LYS A 161 1.48 -21.41 -5.96
N LEU A 162 0.96 -21.60 -4.75
CA LEU A 162 -0.43 -21.94 -4.51
C LEU A 162 -1.37 -20.88 -5.08
N MET A 163 -1.14 -19.60 -4.78
CA MET A 163 -1.96 -18.51 -5.28
C MET A 163 -1.92 -18.38 -6.80
N ARG A 164 -0.74 -18.59 -7.41
CA ARG A 164 -0.61 -18.70 -8.87
C ARG A 164 -1.48 -19.83 -9.44
N ASP A 165 -1.38 -21.03 -8.86
CA ASP A 165 -2.07 -22.22 -9.35
C ASP A 165 -3.60 -22.10 -9.17
N ILE A 166 -4.07 -21.52 -8.05
CA ILE A 166 -5.49 -21.20 -7.86
C ILE A 166 -5.95 -20.18 -8.90
N ARG A 167 -5.20 -19.09 -9.12
CA ARG A 167 -5.53 -18.07 -10.14
C ARG A 167 -5.66 -18.69 -11.53
N GLN A 168 -4.75 -19.56 -11.90
CA GLN A 168 -4.80 -20.27 -13.19
C GLN A 168 -6.04 -21.16 -13.30
N ALA A 169 -6.43 -21.83 -12.22
CA ALA A 169 -7.58 -22.73 -12.22
C ALA A 169 -8.92 -21.96 -12.24
N ILE A 170 -9.08 -20.94 -11.41
CA ILE A 170 -10.36 -20.20 -11.33
C ILE A 170 -10.56 -19.18 -12.46
N GLY A 171 -9.49 -18.77 -13.15
CA GLY A 171 -9.53 -17.78 -14.23
C GLY A 171 -9.43 -16.35 -13.76
N ALA A 172 -9.32 -15.40 -14.69
CA ALA A 172 -9.14 -13.97 -14.41
C ALA A 172 -10.46 -13.24 -14.08
N ASP A 173 -11.60 -13.86 -14.34
CA ASP A 173 -12.94 -13.33 -14.08
C ASP A 173 -13.42 -13.56 -12.64
N LYS A 174 -12.74 -14.43 -11.90
CA LYS A 174 -13.05 -14.73 -10.50
C LYS A 174 -12.09 -14.02 -9.54
N LEU A 175 -12.59 -13.64 -8.38
CA LEU A 175 -11.78 -13.01 -7.36
C LEU A 175 -10.87 -14.02 -6.64
N LEU A 176 -9.66 -13.60 -6.35
CA LEU A 176 -8.72 -14.31 -5.49
C LEU A 176 -8.13 -13.34 -4.48
N THR A 177 -8.43 -13.54 -3.22
CA THR A 177 -7.97 -12.70 -2.12
C THR A 177 -7.25 -13.51 -1.05
N LEU A 178 -6.66 -12.84 -0.09
CA LEU A 178 -6.09 -13.49 1.08
C LEU A 178 -6.29 -12.63 2.33
N ALA A 179 -6.36 -13.27 3.48
CA ALA A 179 -6.20 -12.63 4.77
C ALA A 179 -4.73 -12.69 5.21
N THR A 180 -4.24 -11.63 5.85
CA THR A 180 -2.85 -11.53 6.30
C THR A 180 -2.77 -11.07 7.74
N VAL A 181 -1.75 -11.55 8.47
CA VAL A 181 -1.41 -10.99 9.78
C VAL A 181 -1.19 -9.47 9.68
N HIS A 182 -1.54 -8.74 10.74
CA HIS A 182 -1.52 -7.27 10.77
C HIS A 182 -0.22 -6.61 10.26
N ASN A 183 0.92 -7.24 10.43
CA ASN A 183 2.23 -6.71 10.01
C ASN A 183 2.73 -7.22 8.66
N GLY A 184 1.94 -8.02 7.93
CA GLY A 184 2.29 -8.55 6.61
C GLY A 184 3.39 -9.60 6.59
N ASN A 185 3.81 -10.11 7.75
CA ASN A 185 4.80 -11.17 7.83
C ASN A 185 4.32 -12.45 7.10
N TYR A 186 5.26 -13.34 6.78
CA TYR A 186 5.04 -14.66 6.17
C TYR A 186 4.66 -14.65 4.68
N ILE A 187 4.41 -13.49 4.07
CA ILE A 187 3.98 -13.35 2.68
C ILE A 187 5.08 -12.70 1.83
N ASP A 188 5.37 -13.28 0.69
CA ASP A 188 6.11 -12.63 -0.39
C ASP A 188 5.13 -11.82 -1.26
N PHE A 189 4.85 -10.57 -0.87
CA PHE A 189 3.92 -9.72 -1.61
C PHE A 189 4.38 -9.45 -3.03
N HIS A 190 5.69 -9.30 -3.25
CA HIS A 190 6.20 -9.08 -4.60
C HIS A 190 5.87 -10.25 -5.55
N GLY A 191 6.02 -11.48 -5.06
CA GLY A 191 5.69 -12.67 -5.82
C GLY A 191 4.19 -12.96 -5.97
N ILE A 192 3.34 -12.54 -5.00
CA ILE A 192 1.92 -12.92 -4.95
C ILE A 192 0.98 -11.91 -5.61
N LEU A 193 1.31 -10.61 -5.60
CA LEU A 193 0.49 -9.52 -6.12
C LEU A 193 -0.01 -9.70 -7.57
N PRO A 194 0.74 -10.32 -8.50
CA PRO A 194 0.24 -10.57 -9.85
C PRO A 194 -0.97 -11.49 -9.93
N TYR A 195 -1.24 -12.28 -8.88
CA TYR A 195 -2.27 -13.31 -8.90
C TYR A 195 -3.54 -12.94 -8.11
N ILE A 196 -3.48 -11.91 -7.26
CA ILE A 196 -4.56 -11.57 -6.32
C ILE A 196 -5.24 -10.25 -6.69
N ASP A 197 -6.46 -10.06 -6.19
CA ASP A 197 -7.27 -8.85 -6.42
C ASP A 197 -7.11 -7.83 -5.29
N PHE A 198 -7.11 -8.28 -4.04
CA PHE A 198 -6.85 -7.45 -2.87
C PHE A 198 -6.45 -8.28 -1.63
N VAL A 199 -5.97 -7.58 -0.61
CA VAL A 199 -5.44 -8.14 0.64
C VAL A 199 -6.32 -7.67 1.80
N ASN A 200 -6.87 -8.62 2.56
CA ASN A 200 -7.59 -8.38 3.81
C ASN A 200 -6.60 -8.39 4.98
N THR A 201 -6.27 -7.24 5.55
CA THR A 201 -5.32 -7.17 6.66
C THR A 201 -6.05 -7.38 7.98
N MET A 202 -5.65 -8.38 8.75
CA MET A 202 -6.22 -8.65 10.07
C MET A 202 -5.63 -7.69 11.12
N THR A 203 -6.00 -6.40 11.05
CA THR A 203 -5.59 -5.34 11.98
C THR A 203 -6.36 -5.39 13.30
N TYR A 204 -6.43 -6.59 13.85
CA TYR A 204 -6.99 -6.95 15.14
C TYR A 204 -6.20 -8.11 15.76
N ASP A 205 -6.53 -8.49 16.97
CA ASP A 205 -5.76 -9.47 17.76
C ASP A 205 -4.28 -9.08 17.94
N MET A 206 -3.99 -7.79 17.80
CA MET A 206 -2.64 -7.23 17.90
C MET A 206 -2.13 -7.14 19.34
N GLY A 207 -3.02 -7.32 20.32
CA GLY A 207 -2.71 -7.35 21.74
C GLY A 207 -3.84 -8.00 22.54
N ASN A 208 -3.54 -8.31 23.80
CA ASN A 208 -4.52 -8.74 24.81
C ASN A 208 -4.32 -7.90 26.07
N PRO A 209 -5.31 -7.72 26.94
CA PRO A 209 -5.12 -6.97 28.18
C PRO A 209 -3.85 -7.36 28.92
N PRO A 210 -2.95 -6.40 29.25
CA PRO A 210 -3.23 -4.97 29.40
C PRO A 210 -3.08 -4.12 28.12
N TYR A 211 -2.95 -4.73 26.94
CA TYR A 211 -2.82 -4.01 25.67
C TYR A 211 -4.10 -4.04 24.86
N LEU A 212 -4.32 -2.99 24.08
CA LEU A 212 -5.39 -2.88 23.09
C LEU A 212 -5.14 -3.83 21.91
N HIS A 213 -6.21 -4.44 21.38
CA HIS A 213 -6.06 -5.40 20.29
C HIS A 213 -6.29 -4.85 18.89
N SER A 214 -6.84 -3.64 18.79
CA SER A 214 -7.21 -3.06 17.48
C SER A 214 -6.99 -1.54 17.40
N ALA A 215 -6.03 -1.00 18.19
CA ALA A 215 -5.69 0.42 18.19
C ALA A 215 -5.42 0.97 16.79
N LEU A 216 -5.88 2.20 16.49
CA LEU A 216 -5.55 2.85 15.23
C LEU A 216 -4.10 3.36 15.23
N TYR A 217 -3.70 4.07 16.29
CA TYR A 217 -2.36 4.61 16.47
C TYR A 217 -1.73 4.15 17.78
N ASP A 218 -0.43 4.36 17.92
CA ASP A 218 0.33 3.97 19.08
C ASP A 218 -0.01 4.84 20.32
N SER A 219 -0.04 4.17 21.48
CA SER A 219 -0.31 4.79 22.78
C SER A 219 0.36 3.99 23.90
N PRO A 220 0.36 4.48 25.15
CA PRO A 220 0.81 3.70 26.30
C PRO A 220 0.04 2.38 26.53
N ASN A 221 -1.15 2.24 25.95
CA ASN A 221 -1.98 1.04 26.05
C ASN A 221 -1.79 0.09 24.85
N THR A 222 -0.79 0.30 24.00
CA THR A 222 -0.44 -0.59 22.89
C THR A 222 0.91 -1.24 23.14
N ASN A 223 1.21 -2.29 22.37
CA ASN A 223 2.52 -2.94 22.33
C ASN A 223 3.31 -2.60 21.04
N GLY A 224 2.99 -1.47 20.40
CA GLY A 224 3.54 -1.04 19.12
C GLY A 224 2.82 -1.61 17.89
N ASN A 225 1.93 -2.60 18.06
CA ASN A 225 1.12 -3.12 16.97
C ASN A 225 -0.17 -2.29 16.85
N THR A 226 -0.37 -1.66 15.70
CA THR A 226 -1.52 -0.79 15.44
C THR A 226 -2.01 -0.95 13.99
N THR A 227 -3.21 -0.49 13.72
CA THR A 227 -3.76 -0.50 12.35
C THR A 227 -2.89 0.31 11.40
N GLU A 228 -2.44 1.50 11.83
CA GLU A 228 -1.55 2.36 11.02
C GLU A 228 -0.21 1.69 10.75
N ALA A 229 0.42 1.09 11.77
CA ALA A 229 1.67 0.36 11.59
C ALA A 229 1.50 -0.82 10.62
N GLY A 230 0.38 -1.53 10.70
CA GLY A 230 0.05 -2.63 9.78
C GLY A 230 -0.12 -2.16 8.33
N VAL A 231 -0.88 -1.09 8.10
CA VAL A 231 -1.02 -0.48 6.76
C VAL A 231 0.35 -0.06 6.22
N ARG A 232 1.16 0.60 7.01
CA ARG A 232 2.50 1.04 6.62
C ARG A 232 3.43 -0.13 6.29
N ALA A 233 3.34 -1.23 7.04
CA ALA A 233 4.11 -2.44 6.77
C ALA A 233 3.73 -3.07 5.41
N HIS A 234 2.45 -3.15 5.09
CA HIS A 234 1.99 -3.67 3.79
C HIS A 234 2.39 -2.77 2.62
N LEU A 235 2.27 -1.45 2.78
CA LEU A 235 2.75 -0.48 1.77
C LEU A 235 4.26 -0.65 1.54
N ALA A 236 5.04 -0.76 2.61
CA ALA A 236 6.49 -0.99 2.54
C ALA A 236 6.85 -2.34 1.91
N ALA A 237 5.96 -3.33 1.97
CA ALA A 237 6.10 -4.62 1.29
C ALA A 237 5.60 -4.59 -0.17
N GLY A 238 5.21 -3.42 -0.70
CA GLY A 238 4.80 -3.22 -2.09
C GLY A 238 3.32 -3.47 -2.38
N VAL A 239 2.46 -3.59 -1.36
CA VAL A 239 1.00 -3.70 -1.56
C VAL A 239 0.44 -2.31 -1.91
N PRO A 240 -0.16 -2.12 -3.10
CA PRO A 240 -0.74 -0.82 -3.45
C PRO A 240 -1.92 -0.46 -2.53
N PRO A 241 -2.15 0.84 -2.24
CA PRO A 241 -3.29 1.28 -1.44
C PRO A 241 -4.64 0.78 -1.95
N SER A 242 -4.84 0.75 -3.27
CA SER A 242 -6.05 0.26 -3.93
C SER A 242 -6.29 -1.24 -3.77
N MET A 243 -5.33 -1.97 -3.23
CA MET A 243 -5.46 -3.40 -2.93
C MET A 243 -5.56 -3.70 -1.43
N LEU A 244 -5.45 -2.69 -0.56
CA LEU A 244 -5.38 -2.89 0.88
C LEU A 244 -6.73 -2.67 1.56
N VAL A 245 -7.28 -3.71 2.19
CA VAL A 245 -8.55 -3.71 2.91
C VAL A 245 -8.26 -3.85 4.40
N VAL A 246 -8.72 -2.89 5.20
CA VAL A 246 -8.41 -2.79 6.64
C VAL A 246 -9.38 -3.62 7.46
N GLY A 247 -8.85 -4.48 8.34
CA GLY A 247 -9.60 -5.32 9.25
C GLY A 247 -10.15 -4.55 10.46
N MET A 248 -11.43 -4.77 10.74
CA MET A 248 -12.17 -4.18 11.85
C MET A 248 -12.85 -5.29 12.65
N PRO A 249 -12.53 -5.48 13.94
CA PRO A 249 -13.19 -6.51 14.72
C PRO A 249 -14.54 -6.01 15.23
N PHE A 250 -15.56 -6.86 15.15
CA PHE A 250 -16.86 -6.61 15.79
C PHE A 250 -16.95 -7.29 17.16
N TYR A 251 -15.80 -7.55 17.76
CA TYR A 251 -15.62 -8.14 19.08
C TYR A 251 -14.49 -7.45 19.84
N GLY A 252 -14.44 -7.68 21.15
CA GLY A 252 -13.35 -7.24 22.01
C GLY A 252 -12.49 -8.40 22.51
N ARG A 253 -11.28 -8.07 22.94
CA ARG A 253 -10.36 -8.97 23.65
C ARG A 253 -10.37 -8.65 25.14
N GLY A 254 -10.84 -9.60 25.93
CA GLY A 254 -11.05 -9.40 27.36
C GLY A 254 -10.31 -10.40 28.26
N LYS A 255 -10.29 -10.08 29.54
CA LYS A 255 -9.86 -10.97 30.64
C LYS A 255 -10.75 -10.78 31.86
N GLY A 256 -10.59 -11.67 32.83
CA GLY A 256 -11.40 -11.65 34.06
C GLY A 256 -12.86 -11.99 33.78
N PRO A 257 -13.82 -11.08 34.09
CA PRO A 257 -15.23 -11.30 33.82
C PRO A 257 -15.61 -11.21 32.33
N PHE A 258 -14.72 -10.71 31.48
CA PHE A 258 -14.93 -10.57 30.05
C PHE A 258 -14.33 -11.78 29.30
N HIS A 259 -15.07 -12.28 28.32
CA HIS A 259 -14.55 -13.35 27.47
C HIS A 259 -13.32 -12.88 26.68
N SER A 260 -12.40 -13.81 26.39
CA SER A 260 -11.27 -13.54 25.50
C SER A 260 -11.70 -13.15 24.08
N PHE A 261 -12.94 -13.51 23.71
CA PHE A 261 -13.68 -13.07 22.53
C PHE A 261 -15.06 -12.57 23.01
N ALA A 262 -15.26 -11.26 23.05
CA ALA A 262 -16.48 -10.64 23.53
C ALA A 262 -17.22 -9.97 22.36
N ASP A 263 -18.25 -10.65 21.83
CA ASP A 263 -19.08 -10.10 20.74
C ASP A 263 -19.66 -8.73 21.14
N TYR A 264 -19.58 -7.74 20.28
CA TYR A 264 -20.08 -6.38 20.54
C TYR A 264 -21.58 -6.41 20.90
N GLY A 265 -22.38 -7.14 20.16
CA GLY A 265 -23.82 -7.24 20.41
C GLY A 265 -24.19 -7.87 21.76
N LYS A 266 -23.27 -8.57 22.40
CA LYS A 266 -23.45 -9.16 23.73
C LYS A 266 -22.96 -8.29 24.88
N MET A 267 -22.27 -7.19 24.60
CA MET A 267 -21.77 -6.22 25.62
C MET A 267 -22.86 -5.22 26.02
N LYS A 268 -23.94 -5.70 26.66
CA LYS A 268 -25.14 -4.87 26.94
C LYS A 268 -25.02 -4.00 28.21
N SER A 269 -24.22 -4.39 29.18
CA SER A 269 -24.02 -3.62 30.41
C SER A 269 -22.68 -3.99 31.06
N LEU A 270 -22.05 -3.03 31.68
CA LEU A 270 -20.82 -3.25 32.43
C LEU A 270 -21.14 -3.80 33.83
N PRO A 271 -20.40 -4.79 34.33
CA PRO A 271 -20.46 -5.21 35.71
C PRO A 271 -20.12 -4.04 36.64
N GLN A 272 -20.62 -4.10 37.90
CA GLN A 272 -20.28 -3.10 38.90
C GLN A 272 -18.77 -3.04 39.14
N GLY A 273 -18.22 -1.84 39.24
CA GLY A 273 -16.78 -1.61 39.43
C GLY A 273 -15.97 -1.50 38.14
N PHE A 274 -16.61 -1.64 36.95
CA PHE A 274 -15.95 -1.47 35.67
C PHE A 274 -16.39 -0.17 34.98
N SER A 275 -15.48 0.44 34.22
CA SER A 275 -15.74 1.71 33.54
C SER A 275 -15.23 1.71 32.12
N GLU A 276 -16.04 2.19 31.18
CA GLU A 276 -15.59 2.47 29.82
C GLU A 276 -14.73 3.74 29.81
N LYS A 277 -13.62 3.67 29.08
CA LYS A 277 -12.67 4.74 28.82
C LYS A 277 -12.44 4.89 27.34
N TRP A 278 -11.86 6.01 26.96
CA TRP A 278 -11.43 6.29 25.59
C TRP A 278 -9.94 6.62 25.58
N ASP A 279 -9.17 5.98 24.71
CA ASP A 279 -7.76 6.31 24.48
C ASP A 279 -7.66 7.38 23.39
N GLU A 280 -7.29 8.60 23.77
CA GLU A 280 -7.24 9.75 22.85
C GLU A 280 -6.10 9.67 21.83
N LYS A 281 -5.11 8.78 22.03
CA LYS A 281 -4.02 8.52 21.08
C LYS A 281 -4.35 7.34 20.19
N ALA A 282 -4.72 6.21 20.79
CA ALA A 282 -5.08 4.99 20.06
C ALA A 282 -6.42 5.09 19.31
N LEU A 283 -7.28 6.04 19.68
CA LEU A 283 -8.60 6.35 19.12
C LEU A 283 -9.57 5.16 19.18
N VAL A 284 -9.53 4.42 20.28
CA VAL A 284 -10.41 3.27 20.55
C VAL A 284 -10.91 3.26 22.00
N PRO A 285 -12.09 2.65 22.26
CA PRO A 285 -12.61 2.44 23.60
C PRO A 285 -11.94 1.25 24.28
N PHE A 286 -11.95 1.28 25.61
CA PHE A 286 -11.54 0.15 26.43
C PHE A 286 -12.25 0.19 27.79
N ILE A 287 -12.27 -0.95 28.48
CA ILE A 287 -12.85 -1.06 29.83
C ILE A 287 -11.73 -1.28 30.84
N THR A 288 -11.85 -0.58 31.98
CA THR A 288 -10.97 -0.76 33.14
C THR A 288 -11.74 -1.38 34.30
N ASP A 289 -11.01 -2.10 35.17
CA ASP A 289 -11.47 -2.49 36.50
C ASP A 289 -11.43 -1.29 37.51
N ALA A 290 -11.80 -1.55 38.76
CA ALA A 290 -11.82 -0.56 39.82
C ALA A 290 -10.43 0.03 40.15
N GLU A 291 -9.37 -0.74 39.88
CA GLU A 291 -7.96 -0.33 40.02
C GLU A 291 -7.43 0.44 38.81
N GLY A 292 -8.25 0.66 37.77
CA GLY A 292 -7.89 1.36 36.55
C GLY A 292 -7.10 0.52 35.54
N LYS A 293 -6.99 -0.80 35.69
CA LYS A 293 -6.29 -1.68 34.76
C LYS A 293 -7.18 -2.00 33.57
N LEU A 294 -6.63 -1.96 32.36
CA LEU A 294 -7.30 -2.37 31.14
C LEU A 294 -7.64 -3.87 31.18
N VAL A 295 -8.92 -4.19 31.03
CA VAL A 295 -9.45 -5.55 31.07
C VAL A 295 -10.19 -5.98 29.81
N LEU A 296 -10.61 -5.04 28.95
CA LEU A 296 -11.21 -5.30 27.65
C LEU A 296 -10.88 -4.16 26.69
N GLY A 297 -10.28 -4.47 25.55
CA GLY A 297 -10.21 -3.58 24.39
C GLY A 297 -11.26 -3.98 23.35
N PHE A 298 -11.93 -3.03 22.69
CA PHE A 298 -12.99 -3.31 21.73
C PHE A 298 -13.17 -2.14 20.74
N GLU A 299 -14.09 -2.28 19.78
CA GLU A 299 -14.51 -1.21 18.87
C GLU A 299 -15.93 -0.75 19.20
N ASN A 300 -16.22 0.53 18.91
CA ASN A 300 -17.58 1.08 18.92
C ASN A 300 -17.82 1.93 17.66
N ALA A 301 -19.01 2.50 17.53
CA ALA A 301 -19.37 3.33 16.39
C ALA A 301 -18.41 4.51 16.15
N ARG A 302 -17.90 5.14 17.24
CA ARG A 302 -16.93 6.25 17.16
C ARG A 302 -15.59 5.80 16.60
N SER A 303 -15.01 4.73 17.12
CA SER A 303 -13.71 4.23 16.67
C SER A 303 -13.75 3.68 15.25
N LEU A 304 -14.82 2.96 14.88
CA LEU A 304 -14.97 2.46 13.51
C LEU A 304 -15.15 3.58 12.49
N LYS A 305 -15.92 4.64 12.84
CA LYS A 305 -16.01 5.81 11.97
C LYS A 305 -14.64 6.43 11.72
N ILE A 306 -13.83 6.60 12.75
CA ILE A 306 -12.47 7.14 12.63
C ILE A 306 -11.59 6.24 11.75
N LYS A 307 -11.71 4.93 11.89
CA LYS A 307 -10.98 3.97 11.02
C LYS A 307 -11.47 4.02 9.57
N CYS A 308 -12.77 4.18 9.33
CA CYS A 308 -13.30 4.40 7.99
C CYS A 308 -12.77 5.71 7.38
N ASP A 309 -12.74 6.79 8.15
CA ASP A 309 -12.14 8.05 7.72
C ASP A 309 -10.64 7.86 7.36
N TYR A 310 -9.89 7.10 8.17
CA TYR A 310 -8.51 6.74 7.89
C TYR A 310 -8.38 5.96 6.55
N VAL A 311 -9.23 4.98 6.30
CA VAL A 311 -9.27 4.23 5.03
C VAL A 311 -9.47 5.16 3.84
N ILE A 312 -10.43 6.09 3.93
CA ILE A 312 -10.74 7.04 2.86
C ILE A 312 -9.63 8.08 2.68
N GLU A 313 -9.09 8.61 3.79
CA GLU A 313 -8.02 9.61 3.75
C GLU A 313 -6.72 9.08 3.14
N ASN A 314 -6.43 7.81 3.34
CA ASN A 314 -5.23 7.15 2.80
C ASN A 314 -5.46 6.45 1.45
N GLY A 315 -6.63 6.59 0.83
CA GLY A 315 -6.96 6.00 -0.47
C GLY A 315 -6.98 4.47 -0.48
N LEU A 316 -7.17 3.83 0.68
CA LEU A 316 -7.16 2.37 0.78
C LEU A 316 -8.40 1.77 0.10
N ARG A 317 -8.32 0.50 -0.31
CA ARG A 317 -9.38 -0.22 -1.02
C ARG A 317 -10.71 -0.25 -0.27
N GLY A 318 -10.68 -0.42 1.05
CA GLY A 318 -11.90 -0.52 1.84
C GLY A 318 -11.67 -1.10 3.22
N ALA A 319 -12.73 -1.68 3.76
CA ALA A 319 -12.72 -2.31 5.07
C ALA A 319 -13.26 -3.75 5.01
N MET A 320 -12.74 -4.61 5.88
CA MET A 320 -13.35 -5.90 6.16
C MET A 320 -13.65 -6.02 7.65
N TYR A 321 -14.61 -6.82 8.03
CA TYR A 321 -14.88 -7.08 9.44
C TYR A 321 -15.01 -8.57 9.78
N TRP A 322 -14.42 -8.92 10.91
CA TRP A 322 -14.60 -10.19 11.61
C TRP A 322 -15.49 -9.97 12.82
N GLU A 323 -16.69 -10.48 12.95
CA GLU A 323 -17.42 -11.18 11.94
C GLU A 323 -18.90 -10.67 11.97
N TYR A 324 -19.67 -11.01 10.98
CA TYR A 324 -21.00 -10.42 10.75
C TYR A 324 -21.96 -10.59 11.93
N SER A 325 -21.98 -11.76 12.60
CA SER A 325 -22.94 -12.06 13.67
C SER A 325 -22.52 -11.49 15.04
N SER A 326 -21.33 -10.92 15.15
CA SER A 326 -20.87 -10.30 16.41
C SER A 326 -21.40 -8.89 16.66
N ASP A 327 -22.05 -8.24 15.66
CA ASP A 327 -22.71 -6.94 15.81
C ASP A 327 -24.03 -7.07 16.59
N ASP A 328 -24.58 -5.94 17.03
CA ASP A 328 -25.87 -5.88 17.70
C ASP A 328 -27.07 -5.99 16.73
N ASP A 329 -28.25 -6.20 17.29
CA ASP A 329 -29.52 -6.31 16.55
C ASP A 329 -29.91 -5.01 15.82
N ASN A 330 -29.32 -3.87 16.20
CA ASN A 330 -29.55 -2.56 15.57
C ASN A 330 -28.60 -2.35 14.38
N ASN A 331 -27.72 -3.28 14.07
CA ASN A 331 -26.69 -3.16 13.02
C ASN A 331 -25.75 -1.96 13.23
N THR A 332 -25.41 -1.65 14.47
CA THR A 332 -24.67 -0.44 14.84
C THR A 332 -23.32 -0.35 14.14
N LEU A 333 -22.50 -1.40 14.23
CA LEU A 333 -21.14 -1.38 13.67
C LEU A 333 -21.12 -1.52 12.14
N ARG A 334 -21.93 -2.45 11.59
CA ARG A 334 -21.98 -2.67 10.14
C ARG A 334 -22.54 -1.49 9.38
N SER A 335 -23.51 -0.75 9.95
CA SER A 335 -24.02 0.50 9.37
C SER A 335 -22.92 1.56 9.28
N VAL A 336 -22.16 1.76 10.36
CA VAL A 336 -21.05 2.72 10.38
C VAL A 336 -20.02 2.39 9.29
N VAL A 337 -19.65 1.12 9.15
CA VAL A 337 -18.67 0.72 8.12
C VAL A 337 -19.24 0.95 6.72
N ALA A 338 -20.47 0.48 6.44
CA ALA A 338 -21.09 0.64 5.13
C ALA A 338 -21.25 2.12 4.75
N ASP A 339 -21.83 2.95 5.63
CA ASP A 339 -22.14 4.36 5.35
C ASP A 339 -20.89 5.22 5.14
N ASN A 340 -19.75 4.84 5.77
CA ASN A 340 -18.53 5.62 5.68
C ASN A 340 -17.51 5.10 4.65
N ILE A 341 -17.70 3.90 4.09
CA ILE A 341 -16.85 3.33 3.03
C ILE A 341 -17.53 3.36 1.67
N LEU A 342 -18.80 2.89 1.58
CA LEU A 342 -19.47 2.72 0.29
C LEU A 342 -19.89 4.08 -0.30
N GLY A 343 -19.84 4.19 -1.63
CA GLY A 343 -20.20 5.42 -2.34
C GLY A 343 -19.19 6.57 -2.18
N LYS A 344 -18.05 6.36 -1.54
CA LYS A 344 -16.99 7.38 -1.45
C LYS A 344 -16.17 7.38 -2.73
N ALA A 345 -15.99 8.59 -3.29
CA ALA A 345 -15.12 8.78 -4.45
C ALA A 345 -13.65 8.49 -4.10
N ASP A 346 -12.95 7.89 -5.04
CA ASP A 346 -11.50 7.73 -4.92
C ASP A 346 -10.79 9.08 -5.03
N LYS A 347 -9.60 9.17 -4.43
CA LYS A 347 -8.77 10.38 -4.41
C LYS A 347 -7.61 10.25 -5.40
N LYS A 348 -7.00 11.37 -5.76
CA LYS A 348 -5.64 11.36 -6.32
C LYS A 348 -4.66 10.84 -5.27
N HIS A 349 -3.73 9.98 -5.69
CA HIS A 349 -2.78 9.34 -4.79
C HIS A 349 -1.39 9.94 -4.95
N VAL A 350 -0.81 10.35 -3.83
CA VAL A 350 0.55 10.88 -3.73
C VAL A 350 1.41 9.92 -2.92
N LEU A 351 2.44 9.37 -3.55
CA LEU A 351 3.48 8.61 -2.88
C LEU A 351 4.55 9.56 -2.38
N VAL A 352 4.95 9.42 -1.12
CA VAL A 352 6.13 10.09 -0.57
C VAL A 352 7.19 9.04 -0.30
N LEU A 353 8.37 9.23 -0.89
CA LEU A 353 9.55 8.43 -0.65
C LEU A 353 10.50 9.24 0.24
N SER A 354 10.73 8.76 1.45
CA SER A 354 11.59 9.40 2.44
C SER A 354 12.58 8.39 3.04
N GLU A 355 13.76 8.85 3.43
CA GLU A 355 14.72 7.99 4.13
C GLU A 355 14.26 7.72 5.57
N GLY A 356 13.65 8.73 6.19
CA GLY A 356 13.14 8.66 7.56
C GLY A 356 14.23 8.51 8.61
N GLY A 357 15.47 8.86 8.27
CA GLY A 357 16.66 8.80 9.10
C GLY A 357 17.57 10.01 8.89
N GLY A 358 18.75 9.96 9.52
CA GLY A 358 19.80 10.95 9.29
C GLY A 358 19.46 12.38 9.74
N GLN A 359 20.08 13.36 9.09
CA GLN A 359 19.99 14.78 9.47
C GLN A 359 18.71 15.46 8.94
N HIS A 360 17.98 14.84 7.99
CA HIS A 360 16.80 15.40 7.32
C HIS A 360 15.48 15.04 8.00
N VAL A 361 15.52 14.27 9.10
CA VAL A 361 14.31 13.80 9.81
C VAL A 361 13.35 14.95 10.17
N ALA A 362 13.90 16.08 10.64
CA ALA A 362 13.07 17.23 11.04
C ALA A 362 12.35 17.86 9.85
N PHE A 363 13.02 18.00 8.69
CA PHE A 363 12.39 18.47 7.45
C PHE A 363 11.33 17.48 6.97
N THR A 364 11.66 16.20 6.90
CA THR A 364 10.74 15.15 6.43
C THR A 364 9.49 15.07 7.29
N GLN A 365 9.61 15.13 8.62
CA GLN A 365 8.45 15.14 9.52
C GLN A 365 7.55 16.37 9.29
N ALA A 366 8.15 17.56 9.18
CA ALA A 366 7.41 18.79 8.93
C ALA A 366 6.74 18.77 7.55
N ALA A 367 7.44 18.28 6.51
CA ALA A 367 6.91 18.13 5.15
C ALA A 367 5.74 17.12 5.11
N MET A 368 5.87 15.97 5.77
CA MET A 368 4.81 14.96 5.85
C MET A 368 3.57 15.48 6.57
N GLN A 369 3.73 16.19 7.69
CA GLN A 369 2.61 16.82 8.36
C GLN A 369 1.90 17.81 7.43
N TRP A 370 2.65 18.70 6.79
CA TRP A 370 2.11 19.70 5.85
C TRP A 370 1.42 19.01 4.65
N LEU A 371 2.01 17.97 4.07
CA LEU A 371 1.43 17.22 2.95
C LEU A 371 0.10 16.58 3.32
N LYS A 372 -0.01 15.96 4.49
CA LYS A 372 -1.28 15.38 4.99
C LYS A 372 -2.36 16.45 5.16
N GLU A 373 -2.00 17.64 5.65
CA GLU A 373 -2.93 18.77 5.73
C GLU A 373 -3.36 19.27 4.32
N GLN A 374 -2.42 19.35 3.36
CA GLN A 374 -2.76 19.70 1.98
C GLN A 374 -3.65 18.63 1.33
N GLY A 375 -3.39 17.34 1.59
CA GLY A 375 -4.21 16.24 1.11
C GLY A 375 -5.66 16.35 1.54
N LYS A 376 -5.90 16.69 2.81
CA LYS A 376 -7.25 16.97 3.33
C LYS A 376 -7.90 18.18 2.64
N LYS A 377 -7.15 19.28 2.48
CA LYS A 377 -7.66 20.52 1.87
C LYS A 377 -7.92 20.41 0.37
N LYS A 378 -7.13 19.62 -0.35
CA LYS A 378 -7.11 19.54 -1.83
C LYS A 378 -7.58 18.19 -2.37
N ASN A 379 -8.09 17.32 -1.50
CA ASN A 379 -8.67 16.01 -1.80
C ASN A 379 -7.71 15.05 -2.51
N PHE A 380 -6.50 14.85 -1.96
CA PHE A 380 -5.61 13.77 -2.36
C PHE A 380 -5.16 12.93 -1.15
N ALA A 381 -4.88 11.64 -1.39
CA ALA A 381 -4.34 10.72 -0.40
C ALA A 381 -2.81 10.82 -0.38
N VAL A 382 -2.19 10.67 0.80
CA VAL A 382 -0.74 10.72 0.99
C VAL A 382 -0.27 9.42 1.65
N ASN A 383 0.55 8.66 0.95
CA ASN A 383 1.15 7.42 1.45
C ASN A 383 2.66 7.57 1.50
N GLU A 384 3.29 7.14 2.56
CA GLU A 384 4.74 7.20 2.76
C GLU A 384 5.34 5.79 2.71
N ILE A 385 6.45 5.64 1.97
CA ILE A 385 7.35 4.50 2.06
C ILE A 385 8.77 4.98 2.34
N ARG A 386 9.56 4.12 3.01
CA ARG A 386 10.96 4.41 3.40
C ARG A 386 11.96 3.44 2.79
N ARG A 387 11.53 2.72 1.77
CA ARG A 387 12.33 1.71 1.07
C ARG A 387 11.94 1.69 -0.40
N ALA A 388 12.95 1.64 -1.27
CA ALA A 388 12.72 1.60 -2.71
C ALA A 388 12.29 0.20 -3.21
N ASP A 389 12.55 -0.86 -2.46
CA ASP A 389 12.17 -2.24 -2.82
C ASP A 389 10.65 -2.49 -2.82
N ALA A 390 9.84 -1.59 -2.24
CA ALA A 390 8.39 -1.59 -2.42
C ALA A 390 7.95 -1.22 -3.85
N ILE A 391 8.80 -0.52 -4.60
CA ILE A 391 8.48 0.07 -5.89
C ILE A 391 8.49 -1.00 -6.99
N SER A 392 7.32 -1.26 -7.57
CA SER A 392 7.12 -2.05 -8.77
C SER A 392 6.22 -1.29 -9.74
N GLU A 393 6.10 -1.71 -10.99
CA GLU A 393 5.16 -1.10 -11.95
C GLU A 393 3.73 -1.10 -11.42
N ARG A 394 3.31 -2.23 -10.83
CA ARG A 394 1.97 -2.36 -10.24
C ARG A 394 1.78 -1.41 -9.07
N PHE A 395 2.80 -1.26 -8.21
CA PHE A 395 2.76 -0.32 -7.09
C PHE A 395 2.66 1.12 -7.58
N LEU A 396 3.52 1.53 -8.52
CA LEU A 396 3.51 2.89 -9.08
C LEU A 396 2.24 3.21 -9.88
N ALA A 397 1.57 2.22 -10.46
CA ALA A 397 0.32 2.41 -11.20
C ALA A 397 -0.80 3.02 -10.33
N ASP A 398 -0.72 2.90 -9.02
CA ASP A 398 -1.66 3.49 -8.06
C ASP A 398 -1.45 4.99 -7.83
N PHE A 399 -0.29 5.54 -8.18
CA PHE A 399 0.08 6.91 -7.81
C PHE A 399 0.05 7.88 -8.99
N ASP A 400 -0.54 9.06 -8.76
CA ASP A 400 -0.56 10.17 -9.71
C ASP A 400 0.70 11.04 -9.59
N LEU A 401 1.34 11.01 -8.41
CA LEU A 401 2.53 11.80 -8.10
C LEU A 401 3.44 11.04 -7.13
N VAL A 402 4.73 11.01 -7.44
CA VAL A 402 5.80 10.58 -6.52
C VAL A 402 6.55 11.81 -6.03
N ILE A 403 6.64 12.00 -4.73
CA ILE A 403 7.45 13.03 -4.07
C ILE A 403 8.64 12.34 -3.40
N GLN A 404 9.83 12.57 -3.90
CA GLN A 404 11.08 12.08 -3.33
C GLN A 404 11.66 13.19 -2.44
N LEU A 405 11.43 13.09 -1.10
CA LEU A 405 11.80 14.15 -0.17
C LEU A 405 13.31 14.17 0.10
N ASP A 406 13.80 13.14 0.77
CA ASP A 406 15.20 13.02 1.19
C ASP A 406 15.80 11.64 0.82
N PHE A 407 15.12 10.86 0.00
CA PHE A 407 15.56 9.53 -0.38
C PHE A 407 16.55 9.61 -1.55
N PRO A 408 17.80 9.10 -1.38
CA PRO A 408 18.82 9.22 -2.42
C PRO A 408 18.56 8.26 -3.59
N PRO A 409 19.13 8.54 -4.79
CA PRO A 409 18.98 7.69 -5.97
C PRO A 409 20.02 6.55 -6.01
N TYR A 410 20.35 5.96 -4.86
CA TYR A 410 21.14 4.73 -4.76
C TYR A 410 20.44 3.78 -3.77
N THR A 411 20.90 2.52 -3.66
CA THR A 411 20.22 1.45 -2.92
C THR A 411 18.89 0.95 -3.54
N TRP A 412 18.55 1.38 -4.74
CA TRP A 412 17.36 0.89 -5.42
C TRP A 412 17.64 -0.47 -6.07
N PRO A 413 16.76 -1.49 -5.90
CA PRO A 413 16.83 -2.72 -6.67
C PRO A 413 16.60 -2.46 -8.17
N GLU A 414 17.24 -3.24 -9.05
CA GLU A 414 17.12 -3.08 -10.52
C GLU A 414 15.66 -3.06 -11.02
N TYR A 415 14.79 -3.89 -10.43
CA TYR A 415 13.37 -3.92 -10.83
C TYR A 415 12.64 -2.64 -10.43
N SER A 416 13.04 -2.00 -9.32
CA SER A 416 12.47 -0.73 -8.86
C SER A 416 12.97 0.42 -9.73
N GLU A 417 14.25 0.41 -10.10
CA GLU A 417 14.80 1.37 -11.08
C GLU A 417 14.05 1.25 -12.42
N ALA A 418 13.89 0.02 -12.95
CA ALA A 418 13.17 -0.21 -14.20
C ALA A 418 11.70 0.24 -14.14
N ALA A 419 11.02 0.01 -13.03
CA ALA A 419 9.65 0.47 -12.84
C ALA A 419 9.56 2.00 -12.78
N PHE A 420 10.48 2.65 -12.08
CA PHE A 420 10.52 4.11 -11.97
C PHE A 420 10.88 4.77 -13.32
N ILE A 421 11.84 4.22 -14.06
CA ILE A 421 12.20 4.68 -15.41
C ILE A 421 10.94 4.71 -16.29
N ARG A 422 10.20 3.61 -16.36
CA ARG A 422 8.97 3.54 -17.16
C ARG A 422 7.91 4.53 -16.68
N TYR A 423 7.72 4.65 -15.38
CA TYR A 423 6.79 5.61 -14.78
C TYR A 423 7.09 7.05 -15.24
N ILE A 424 8.35 7.43 -15.31
CA ILE A 424 8.79 8.76 -15.74
C ILE A 424 8.75 8.89 -17.26
N GLU A 425 9.33 7.96 -18.01
CA GLU A 425 9.45 8.08 -19.47
C GLU A 425 8.11 7.92 -20.18
N GLU A 426 7.22 7.05 -19.69
CA GLU A 426 5.91 6.81 -20.30
C GLU A 426 4.82 7.73 -19.78
N GLY A 427 5.08 8.50 -18.71
CA GLY A 427 4.12 9.44 -18.12
C GLY A 427 3.04 8.74 -17.29
N GLY A 428 3.41 7.71 -16.53
CA GLY A 428 2.52 6.98 -15.62
C GLY A 428 1.96 7.85 -14.49
N GLY A 429 2.73 8.88 -14.08
CA GLY A 429 2.36 9.93 -13.13
C GLY A 429 3.37 11.06 -13.17
N ALA A 430 3.39 11.91 -12.16
CA ALA A 430 4.31 13.03 -12.02
C ALA A 430 5.39 12.77 -10.96
N TRP A 431 6.46 13.57 -10.94
CA TRP A 431 7.51 13.49 -9.95
C TRP A 431 7.92 14.85 -9.42
N ILE A 432 8.14 14.95 -8.12
CA ILE A 432 8.74 16.09 -7.44
C ILE A 432 9.92 15.56 -6.62
N GLY A 433 11.13 16.05 -6.87
CA GLY A 433 12.32 15.68 -6.10
C GLY A 433 12.83 16.84 -5.26
N PHE A 434 13.36 16.50 -4.10
CA PHE A 434 14.03 17.43 -3.21
C PHE A 434 15.44 16.93 -2.90
N HIS A 435 16.34 17.87 -2.68
CA HIS A 435 17.64 17.71 -2.02
C HIS A 435 18.39 16.43 -2.37
N HIS A 436 18.27 15.37 -1.54
CA HIS A 436 18.94 14.08 -1.75
C HIS A 436 18.60 13.36 -3.07
N ALA A 437 17.54 13.76 -3.77
CA ALA A 437 17.25 13.20 -5.09
C ALA A 437 18.36 13.49 -6.11
N THR A 438 19.29 14.43 -5.83
CA THR A 438 20.49 14.67 -6.64
C THR A 438 21.81 14.29 -5.94
N LEU A 439 21.77 13.49 -4.90
CA LEU A 439 22.95 12.87 -4.34
C LEU A 439 23.43 11.73 -5.28
N LEU A 440 23.95 12.15 -6.44
CA LEU A 440 24.32 11.32 -7.58
C LEU A 440 25.82 11.08 -7.64
N GLY A 441 26.26 9.85 -7.43
CA GLY A 441 27.68 9.49 -7.38
C GLY A 441 27.84 8.01 -7.07
N GLU A 442 29.05 7.63 -6.73
CA GLU A 442 29.35 6.32 -6.15
C GLU A 442 29.39 6.50 -4.63
N PHE A 443 28.40 5.95 -3.93
CA PHE A 443 28.25 6.07 -2.48
C PHE A 443 28.08 4.69 -1.85
N ASP A 444 28.74 4.43 -0.74
CA ASP A 444 28.59 3.22 0.07
C ASP A 444 28.70 1.91 -0.74
N GLY A 445 29.50 1.93 -1.84
CA GLY A 445 29.67 0.79 -2.74
C GLY A 445 28.59 0.62 -3.80
N TYR A 446 27.62 1.52 -3.86
CA TYR A 446 26.61 1.55 -4.93
C TYR A 446 27.13 2.39 -6.12
N PRO A 447 26.94 1.91 -7.37
CA PRO A 447 27.34 2.65 -8.54
C PRO A 447 26.42 3.85 -8.79
N LEU A 448 26.91 4.82 -9.59
CA LEU A 448 26.06 5.90 -10.10
C LEU A 448 24.91 5.33 -10.94
N TRP A 449 23.67 5.67 -10.59
CA TRP A 449 22.51 5.40 -11.44
C TRP A 449 22.50 6.37 -12.62
N GLN A 450 23.10 5.95 -13.73
CA GLN A 450 23.36 6.79 -14.89
C GLN A 450 22.09 7.39 -15.51
N TRP A 451 21.01 6.60 -15.56
CA TRP A 451 19.74 7.12 -16.06
C TRP A 451 19.21 8.29 -15.21
N PHE A 452 19.28 8.18 -13.88
CA PHE A 452 18.81 9.23 -12.99
C PHE A 452 19.69 10.49 -13.08
N SER A 453 21.02 10.33 -13.21
CA SER A 453 21.92 11.44 -13.51
C SER A 453 21.51 12.18 -14.81
N ASN A 454 21.22 11.46 -15.89
CA ASN A 454 20.75 12.03 -17.14
C ASN A 454 19.38 12.71 -16.98
N PHE A 455 18.48 12.11 -16.21
CA PHE A 455 17.19 12.71 -15.89
C PHE A 455 17.35 14.04 -15.14
N MET A 456 18.35 14.17 -14.28
CA MET A 456 18.68 15.42 -13.56
C MET A 456 19.56 16.39 -14.36
N GLY A 457 19.80 16.15 -15.64
CA GLY A 457 20.56 17.03 -16.52
C GLY A 457 22.01 16.59 -16.75
N GLY A 458 22.38 15.36 -16.45
CA GLY A 458 23.72 14.78 -16.63
C GLY A 458 24.73 15.25 -15.58
N ILE A 459 24.24 15.48 -14.36
CA ILE A 459 25.04 15.96 -13.24
C ILE A 459 25.45 14.81 -12.30
N THR A 460 26.54 15.06 -11.56
CA THR A 460 26.90 14.30 -10.38
C THR A 460 27.17 15.26 -9.23
N PHE A 461 26.87 14.81 -8.00
CA PHE A 461 27.17 15.55 -6.78
C PHE A 461 28.69 15.80 -6.65
N LYS A 462 29.06 16.99 -6.23
CA LYS A 462 30.46 17.39 -6.07
C LYS A 462 30.81 17.79 -4.65
N ASN A 463 30.04 18.72 -4.09
CA ASN A 463 30.28 19.29 -2.77
C ASN A 463 29.02 20.02 -2.30
N TYR A 464 29.02 20.56 -1.10
CA TYR A 464 27.91 21.30 -0.50
C TYR A 464 28.41 22.40 0.44
N VAL A 465 27.55 23.38 0.71
CA VAL A 465 27.76 24.39 1.74
C VAL A 465 27.49 23.76 3.09
N ALA A 466 28.54 23.30 3.78
CA ALA A 466 28.45 22.48 4.98
C ALA A 466 27.80 23.18 6.19
N GLN A 467 27.94 24.50 6.28
CA GLN A 467 27.20 25.29 7.26
C GLN A 467 25.89 25.75 6.63
N LEU A 468 24.76 25.35 7.22
CA LEU A 468 23.46 25.77 6.72
C LEU A 468 23.41 27.29 6.55
N ALA A 469 22.97 27.73 5.38
CA ALA A 469 22.98 29.14 5.03
C ALA A 469 21.66 29.60 4.40
N ASP A 470 21.25 30.83 4.74
CA ASP A 470 20.23 31.51 3.97
C ASP A 470 20.79 31.80 2.57
N GLY A 471 19.97 31.61 1.54
CA GLY A 471 20.33 31.90 0.15
C GLY A 471 19.23 32.61 -0.58
N THR A 472 19.61 33.58 -1.44
CA THR A 472 18.67 34.33 -2.27
C THR A 472 18.42 33.60 -3.59
N VAL A 473 17.19 33.15 -3.80
CA VAL A 473 16.76 32.51 -5.05
C VAL A 473 16.26 33.55 -6.04
N MET A 474 16.76 33.49 -7.28
CA MET A 474 16.44 34.35 -8.41
C MET A 474 15.59 33.53 -9.40
N VAL A 475 14.35 33.95 -9.64
CA VAL A 475 13.45 33.28 -10.60
C VAL A 475 13.83 33.70 -12.03
N GLU A 476 14.07 32.69 -12.88
CA GLU A 476 14.42 32.88 -14.28
C GLU A 476 13.21 32.71 -15.22
N ASP A 477 12.36 31.70 -14.93
CA ASP A 477 11.17 31.43 -15.75
C ASP A 477 9.87 31.68 -14.97
N THR A 478 9.35 32.86 -15.06
CA THR A 478 8.09 33.28 -14.42
C THR A 478 6.83 32.69 -15.07
N LYS A 479 6.95 32.04 -16.26
CA LYS A 479 5.81 31.52 -17.02
C LYS A 479 5.48 30.09 -16.62
N HIS A 480 6.44 29.37 -16.04
CA HIS A 480 6.18 27.97 -15.62
C HIS A 480 5.14 27.92 -14.48
N PRO A 481 4.15 26.98 -14.52
CA PRO A 481 3.09 26.92 -13.51
C PRO A 481 3.58 26.86 -12.06
N VAL A 482 4.70 26.17 -11.82
CA VAL A 482 5.34 26.08 -10.49
C VAL A 482 5.72 27.45 -9.93
N MET A 483 6.04 28.41 -10.79
CA MET A 483 6.44 29.78 -10.41
C MET A 483 5.28 30.75 -10.28
N LYS A 484 4.05 30.31 -10.46
CA LYS A 484 2.86 31.21 -10.39
C LYS A 484 2.74 31.90 -9.03
N GLY A 485 2.78 33.21 -9.03
CA GLY A 485 2.64 34.05 -7.83
C GLY A 485 3.83 33.96 -6.86
N VAL A 486 4.97 33.46 -7.33
CA VAL A 486 6.25 33.53 -6.62
C VAL A 486 6.95 34.85 -6.93
N SER A 487 7.63 35.46 -5.95
CA SER A 487 8.43 36.67 -6.15
C SER A 487 9.60 36.38 -7.09
N SER A 488 9.96 37.30 -7.95
CA SER A 488 11.13 37.17 -8.81
C SER A 488 12.46 37.02 -8.07
N LYS A 489 12.47 37.42 -6.79
CA LYS A 489 13.59 37.26 -5.85
C LYS A 489 13.06 36.99 -4.47
N PHE A 490 13.61 35.95 -3.77
CA PHE A 490 13.22 35.62 -2.41
C PHE A 490 14.35 34.86 -1.67
N VAL A 491 14.34 34.94 -0.35
CA VAL A 491 15.31 34.22 0.50
C VAL A 491 14.71 32.93 0.98
N LEU A 492 15.46 31.83 0.89
CA LEU A 492 15.21 30.57 1.59
C LEU A 492 16.13 30.47 2.79
N PRO A 493 15.60 30.13 3.97
CA PRO A 493 16.37 30.10 5.19
C PRO A 493 17.08 28.75 5.37
N ASP A 494 18.28 28.81 5.88
CA ASP A 494 18.89 27.75 6.69
C ASP A 494 18.94 26.40 5.96
N ASP A 495 19.46 26.40 4.71
CA ASP A 495 19.52 25.20 3.89
C ASP A 495 20.97 24.80 3.51
N GLU A 496 21.12 23.56 3.05
CA GLU A 496 22.37 23.00 2.59
C GLU A 496 22.42 23.05 1.06
N TRP A 497 23.27 23.93 0.50
CA TRP A 497 23.32 24.18 -0.94
C TRP A 497 24.32 23.24 -1.63
N TYR A 498 23.82 22.32 -2.47
CA TYR A 498 24.62 21.36 -3.21
C TYR A 498 25.28 21.99 -4.42
N THR A 499 26.51 21.56 -4.72
CA THR A 499 27.18 21.87 -5.99
C THR A 499 27.40 20.59 -6.79
N TYR A 500 27.44 20.72 -8.10
CA TYR A 500 27.58 19.60 -9.02
C TYR A 500 28.85 19.72 -9.86
N ASN A 501 29.23 18.62 -10.52
CA ASN A 501 30.39 18.59 -11.43
C ASN A 501 30.22 19.53 -12.63
N ARG A 502 28.98 19.90 -12.97
CA ARG A 502 28.61 20.86 -14.02
C ARG A 502 27.22 21.44 -13.76
N SER A 503 26.87 22.53 -14.45
CA SER A 503 25.52 23.04 -14.47
C SER A 503 24.60 22.11 -15.27
N PRO A 504 23.36 21.81 -14.81
CA PRO A 504 22.38 21.01 -15.56
C PRO A 504 21.75 21.79 -16.75
N ARG A 505 21.94 23.11 -16.83
CA ARG A 505 21.25 24.06 -17.74
C ARG A 505 21.21 23.62 -19.20
N GLY A 506 22.24 22.95 -19.69
CA GLY A 506 22.29 22.50 -21.07
C GLY A 506 21.28 21.40 -21.44
N ASN A 507 20.76 20.69 -20.42
CA ASN A 507 19.94 19.49 -20.61
C ASN A 507 18.56 19.57 -19.94
N VAL A 508 18.27 20.65 -19.19
CA VAL A 508 17.01 20.86 -18.47
C VAL A 508 16.53 22.31 -18.62
N ARG A 509 15.26 22.53 -18.37
CA ARG A 509 14.68 23.86 -18.27
C ARG A 509 14.83 24.39 -16.85
N VAL A 510 15.72 25.35 -16.66
CA VAL A 510 15.95 26.01 -15.37
C VAL A 510 14.83 27.01 -15.08
N LEU A 511 14.28 26.93 -13.87
CA LEU A 511 13.21 27.78 -13.38
C LEU A 511 13.75 28.86 -12.41
N ALA A 512 14.78 28.52 -11.63
CA ALA A 512 15.44 29.47 -10.73
C ALA A 512 16.86 29.02 -10.40
N SER A 513 17.71 30.02 -10.08
CA SER A 513 19.08 29.85 -9.59
C SER A 513 19.26 30.53 -8.24
N VAL A 514 20.31 30.18 -7.49
CA VAL A 514 20.69 30.88 -6.27
C VAL A 514 21.80 31.88 -6.56
N ASP A 515 21.74 33.01 -5.91
CA ASP A 515 22.80 34.02 -5.87
C ASP A 515 23.80 33.57 -4.77
N GLU A 516 24.92 32.96 -5.18
CA GLU A 516 25.93 32.40 -4.28
C GLU A 516 26.63 33.46 -3.41
N ASP A 517 26.61 34.76 -3.83
CA ASP A 517 27.15 35.87 -3.05
C ASP A 517 26.19 36.29 -1.91
N SER A 518 24.97 35.79 -1.92
CA SER A 518 23.95 36.10 -0.91
C SER A 518 23.96 35.13 0.28
N TYR A 519 24.80 34.11 0.27
CA TYR A 519 24.84 33.13 1.38
C TYR A 519 25.15 33.79 2.72
N THR A 520 24.31 33.46 3.73
CA THR A 520 24.49 33.95 5.09
C THR A 520 24.34 32.79 6.07
N PRO A 521 25.45 32.30 6.70
CA PRO A 521 26.82 32.82 6.56
C PRO A 521 27.42 32.60 5.17
N ALA A 522 28.37 33.44 4.77
CA ALA A 522 29.05 33.34 3.50
C ALA A 522 29.81 32.02 3.33
N SER A 523 29.89 31.53 2.10
CA SER A 523 30.61 30.29 1.75
C SER A 523 31.50 30.49 0.52
N ASP A 524 32.67 29.82 0.55
CA ASP A 524 33.54 29.71 -0.61
C ASP A 524 33.17 28.56 -1.55
N VAL A 525 32.20 27.72 -1.16
CA VAL A 525 31.69 26.62 -1.98
C VAL A 525 30.74 27.16 -3.01
N LYS A 526 31.21 27.29 -4.25
CA LYS A 526 30.48 27.90 -5.38
C LYS A 526 30.63 27.06 -6.64
N MET A 527 29.65 27.12 -7.53
CA MET A 527 29.73 26.56 -8.87
C MET A 527 29.59 27.59 -9.98
N GLY A 528 29.24 28.86 -9.66
CA GLY A 528 29.11 30.00 -10.58
C GLY A 528 27.73 30.06 -11.22
N ASP A 529 27.41 29.23 -12.18
CA ASP A 529 26.02 29.02 -12.65
C ASP A 529 25.36 27.96 -11.79
N HIS A 530 24.43 28.37 -10.91
CA HIS A 530 23.89 27.55 -9.85
C HIS A 530 22.34 27.41 -9.90
N PRO A 531 21.82 26.63 -10.87
CA PRO A 531 20.41 26.27 -10.88
C PRO A 531 20.00 25.50 -9.62
N VAL A 532 18.85 25.89 -9.03
CA VAL A 532 18.30 25.25 -7.82
C VAL A 532 16.87 24.76 -7.98
N ILE A 533 16.18 25.17 -9.07
CA ILE A 533 14.87 24.63 -9.45
C ILE A 533 14.88 24.40 -10.95
N TRP A 534 14.56 23.19 -11.38
CA TRP A 534 14.43 22.85 -12.81
C TRP A 534 13.47 21.72 -13.11
N THR A 535 13.10 21.57 -14.38
CA THR A 535 12.28 20.49 -14.94
C THR A 535 12.98 19.91 -16.17
N ASN A 536 12.86 18.60 -16.38
CA ASN A 536 13.33 17.93 -17.57
C ASN A 536 12.15 17.67 -18.52
N GLU A 537 12.15 18.37 -19.67
CA GLU A 537 11.10 18.28 -20.68
C GLU A 537 11.33 17.13 -21.69
N ALA A 538 12.43 16.38 -21.58
CA ALA A 538 12.73 15.25 -22.45
C ALA A 538 11.94 13.97 -22.12
N VAL A 539 11.29 13.91 -20.95
CA VAL A 539 10.44 12.81 -20.50
C VAL A 539 8.96 13.20 -20.52
N LYS A 540 8.06 12.21 -20.54
CA LYS A 540 6.61 12.47 -20.59
C LYS A 540 6.02 12.90 -19.25
N ALA A 541 6.57 12.39 -18.13
CA ALA A 541 6.09 12.73 -16.81
C ALA A 541 6.34 14.21 -16.51
N LYS A 542 5.34 14.92 -15.98
CA LYS A 542 5.57 16.22 -15.35
C LYS A 542 6.54 16.02 -14.19
N ASN A 543 7.60 16.81 -14.16
CA ASN A 543 8.61 16.68 -13.15
C ASN A 543 9.19 18.03 -12.73
N VAL A 544 9.57 18.18 -11.48
CA VAL A 544 10.31 19.33 -10.98
C VAL A 544 11.22 18.91 -9.83
N TYR A 545 12.43 19.43 -9.85
CA TYR A 545 13.39 19.25 -8.79
C TYR A 545 13.62 20.55 -8.04
N PHE A 546 13.71 20.46 -6.73
CA PHE A 546 14.10 21.53 -5.79
C PHE A 546 15.37 21.12 -5.07
N GLN A 547 16.45 21.88 -5.21
CA GLN A 547 17.73 21.53 -4.60
C GLN A 547 17.71 21.58 -3.07
N PHE A 548 16.90 22.47 -2.52
CA PHE A 548 16.73 22.67 -1.08
C PHE A 548 15.76 21.65 -0.47
N GLY A 549 15.90 21.38 0.82
CA GLY A 549 15.09 20.38 1.52
C GLY A 549 15.74 19.82 2.77
N HIS A 550 16.64 20.57 3.39
CA HIS A 550 17.32 20.13 4.61
C HIS A 550 16.63 20.65 5.88
N SER A 551 16.26 21.93 5.92
CA SER A 551 15.74 22.57 7.14
C SER A 551 14.22 22.55 7.24
N PRO A 552 13.64 22.22 8.41
CA PRO A 552 12.20 22.34 8.65
C PRO A 552 11.69 23.79 8.55
N ARG A 553 12.56 24.81 8.71
CA ARG A 553 12.22 26.22 8.55
C ARG A 553 11.73 26.57 7.15
N LEU A 554 12.03 25.74 6.15
CA LEU A 554 11.45 25.87 4.82
C LEU A 554 9.92 25.83 4.86
N LEU A 555 9.33 24.98 5.71
CA LEU A 555 7.86 24.86 5.87
C LEU A 555 7.24 26.09 6.58
N GLU A 556 8.04 26.98 7.15
CA GLU A 556 7.59 28.29 7.67
C GLU A 556 7.65 29.37 6.58
N ASN A 557 8.52 29.20 5.57
CA ASN A 557 8.73 30.15 4.49
C ASN A 557 7.53 30.16 3.51
N LYS A 558 6.96 31.35 3.28
CA LYS A 558 5.78 31.51 2.41
C LYS A 558 6.07 31.17 0.94
N TRP A 559 7.29 31.42 0.46
CA TRP A 559 7.66 31.16 -0.93
C TRP A 559 7.92 29.68 -1.18
N PHE A 560 8.57 29.00 -0.25
CA PHE A 560 8.71 27.54 -0.29
C PHE A 560 7.33 26.88 -0.32
N LYS A 561 6.44 27.23 0.61
CA LYS A 561 5.07 26.69 0.61
C LYS A 561 4.30 26.97 -0.67
N ARG A 562 4.51 28.16 -1.27
CA ARG A 562 3.89 28.50 -2.56
C ARG A 562 4.43 27.62 -3.68
N LEU A 563 5.74 27.49 -3.79
CA LEU A 563 6.40 26.62 -4.78
C LEU A 563 5.93 25.17 -4.67
N PHE A 564 5.95 24.62 -3.46
CA PHE A 564 5.54 23.25 -3.22
C PHE A 564 4.05 23.02 -3.52
N THR A 565 3.19 23.96 -3.11
CA THR A 565 1.76 23.91 -3.45
C THR A 565 1.55 23.94 -4.97
N ASN A 566 2.20 24.86 -5.67
CA ASN A 566 2.08 24.98 -7.12
C ASN A 566 2.59 23.72 -7.84
N ALA A 567 3.70 23.13 -7.36
CA ALA A 567 4.26 21.90 -7.91
C ALA A 567 3.27 20.73 -7.79
N ILE A 568 2.64 20.56 -6.62
CA ILE A 568 1.63 19.51 -6.40
C ILE A 568 0.41 19.76 -7.31
N GLU A 569 -0.13 20.97 -7.33
CA GLU A 569 -1.30 21.31 -8.16
C GLU A 569 -1.03 21.08 -9.64
N TRP A 570 0.11 21.54 -10.13
CA TRP A 570 0.53 21.34 -11.52
C TRP A 570 0.71 19.85 -11.85
N SER A 571 1.31 19.10 -10.94
CA SER A 571 1.54 17.65 -11.11
C SER A 571 0.23 16.85 -11.15
N LEU A 572 -0.74 17.21 -10.31
CA LEU A 572 -2.02 16.50 -10.22
C LEU A 572 -3.08 16.97 -11.21
N ASP A 573 -2.84 18.06 -11.95
CA ASP A 573 -3.76 18.57 -12.96
C ASP A 573 -3.73 17.71 -14.24
N SER A 574 -4.82 16.99 -14.49
CA SER A 574 -4.97 16.12 -15.66
C SER A 574 -5.22 16.87 -16.98
N LYS A 575 -5.44 18.19 -16.95
CA LYS A 575 -5.83 18.98 -18.14
C LYS A 575 -4.67 19.43 -19.03
N GLN A 576 -3.42 19.19 -18.63
CA GLN A 576 -2.22 19.67 -19.35
C GLN A 576 -1.35 18.53 -19.93
N THR A 577 -1.90 17.37 -20.18
CA THR A 577 -1.20 16.34 -20.97
C THR A 577 -1.55 16.53 -22.46
N LYS A 578 -0.91 17.48 -23.13
CA LYS A 578 -0.84 17.57 -24.60
C LYS A 578 0.54 18.03 -25.02
#